data_e56645171ea66f299d88ba73ad42765c
#
_entry.id   e56645171ea66f299d88ba73ad42765c
#
_cell.length_a   1.000
_cell.length_b   1.000
_cell.length_c   1.000
_cell.angle_alpha   90.00
_cell.angle_beta   90.00
_cell.angle_gamma   90.00
#
_symmetry.space_group_name_H-M   'P 1'
#
loop_
_entity.id
_entity.type
_entity.pdbx_description
1 polymer ?
#
loop_
_entity_poly.entity_id
_entity_poly.type
_entity_poly.pdbx_seq_one_letter_code
_entity_poly.pdbx_strand_id
1 'polypeptide(L)'
;MGPALRTAAGGLSIAMAVGLSACSASPPERRATTTTRPAAPTTSLPATSSPTSSTSTTTTAPAVVGTCRLPGLQIAVAGQSGAAGTQEITFSLTNSSAASCTTYGYPGLLLVGTTGAPLPTTVVRGGGLDFESIAPAQVALAPGETAYFNVGFSDVQSGTTTCSSTHTVEVTPPTTTTHATVSVELGIYACDDGTLHVSAVFSSTNSAATQTTAPS
;
A
#
# COMPACT_ATOMS: atom_id res chain seq x y z
N MET A 1 17.35 41.61 47.42
CA MET A 1 18.36 42.37 46.66
C MET A 1 19.11 41.37 45.79
N GLY A 2 18.83 41.33 44.48
CA GLY A 2 19.50 40.50 43.48
C GLY A 2 19.27 41.09 42.10
N PRO A 3 20.29 41.22 41.27
CA PRO A 3 20.21 42.06 40.08
C PRO A 3 19.55 41.35 38.88
N ALA A 4 18.83 42.15 38.09
CA ALA A 4 18.22 41.78 36.81
C ALA A 4 19.29 41.60 35.73
N LEU A 5 19.22 40.51 34.98
CA LEU A 5 19.99 40.30 33.76
C LEU A 5 19.09 40.57 32.54
N ARG A 6 19.51 41.54 31.72
CA ARG A 6 18.89 41.88 30.44
C ARG A 6 19.44 40.97 29.38
N THR A 7 18.56 40.34 28.61
CA THR A 7 18.93 39.57 27.42
C THR A 7 18.61 40.36 26.18
N ALA A 8 19.61 40.56 25.33
CA ALA A 8 19.51 41.26 24.03
C ALA A 8 18.90 40.37 22.94
N ALA A 9 18.00 40.96 22.19
CA ALA A 9 17.44 40.40 20.98
C ALA A 9 18.41 40.57 19.81
N GLY A 10 18.83 39.47 19.19
CA GLY A 10 19.55 39.43 17.91
C GLY A 10 18.67 38.89 16.83
N GLY A 11 18.14 39.76 15.97
CA GLY A 11 17.42 39.37 14.76
C GLY A 11 18.39 39.00 13.64
N LEU A 12 18.24 37.81 13.09
CA LEU A 12 18.93 37.38 11.87
C LEU A 12 17.88 37.19 10.75
N SER A 13 17.77 38.17 9.84
CA SER A 13 16.95 38.10 8.64
C SER A 13 17.72 37.37 7.54
N ILE A 14 17.24 36.21 7.14
CA ILE A 14 17.73 35.49 5.96
C ILE A 14 16.74 35.74 4.81
N ALA A 15 17.19 36.50 3.80
CA ALA A 15 16.47 36.68 2.55
C ALA A 15 16.73 35.48 1.64
N MET A 16 15.68 34.71 1.32
CA MET A 16 15.73 33.66 0.31
C MET A 16 15.31 34.24 -1.05
N ALA A 17 16.23 34.21 -2.01
CA ALA A 17 15.98 34.50 -3.40
C ALA A 17 15.29 33.31 -4.10
N VAL A 18 14.11 33.56 -4.65
CA VAL A 18 13.36 32.58 -5.45
C VAL A 18 13.87 32.66 -6.88
N GLY A 19 14.56 31.61 -7.33
CA GLY A 19 14.94 31.41 -8.73
C GLY A 19 13.84 30.65 -9.48
N LEU A 20 13.10 31.30 -10.36
CA LEU A 20 12.22 30.69 -11.33
C LEU A 20 13.06 30.15 -12.50
N SER A 21 13.18 28.84 -12.64
CA SER A 21 13.67 28.19 -13.87
C SER A 21 12.47 27.63 -14.63
N ALA A 22 12.08 28.30 -15.69
CA ALA A 22 11.11 27.82 -16.66
C ALA A 22 11.80 26.89 -17.65
N CYS A 23 11.50 25.58 -17.60
CA CYS A 23 11.82 24.62 -18.65
C CYS A 23 10.60 24.46 -19.57
N SER A 24 10.66 25.10 -20.75
CA SER A 24 9.74 24.85 -21.87
C SER A 24 10.14 23.54 -22.55
N ALA A 25 9.29 22.53 -22.49
CA ALA A 25 9.39 21.32 -23.29
C ALA A 25 8.41 21.40 -24.46
N SER A 26 8.93 21.44 -25.69
CA SER A 26 8.17 21.38 -26.94
C SER A 26 7.72 19.93 -27.21
N PRO A 27 6.48 19.70 -27.73
CA PRO A 27 6.03 18.37 -28.08
C PRO A 27 6.63 17.88 -29.40
N PRO A 28 6.88 16.57 -29.59
CA PRO A 28 7.38 16.01 -30.84
C PRO A 28 6.26 15.97 -31.91
N GLU A 29 6.57 16.53 -33.05
CA GLU A 29 5.79 16.55 -34.27
C GLU A 29 5.62 15.12 -34.85
N ARG A 30 4.40 14.65 -34.98
CA ARG A 30 4.08 13.37 -35.64
C ARG A 30 4.20 13.53 -37.14
N ARG A 31 5.26 12.98 -37.71
CA ARG A 31 5.42 12.84 -39.15
C ARG A 31 4.54 11.69 -39.66
N ALA A 32 3.52 12.02 -40.41
CA ALA A 32 2.70 11.07 -41.14
C ALA A 32 3.48 10.49 -42.31
N THR A 33 3.79 9.21 -42.28
CA THR A 33 4.29 8.47 -43.45
C THR A 33 3.14 7.81 -44.19
N THR A 34 2.86 8.35 -45.37
CA THR A 34 1.90 7.76 -46.35
C THR A 34 2.58 6.56 -46.97
N THR A 35 2.11 5.35 -46.66
CA THR A 35 2.54 4.13 -47.35
C THR A 35 1.60 3.82 -48.48
N THR A 36 2.08 3.98 -49.69
CA THR A 36 1.41 3.59 -50.96
C THR A 36 1.36 2.06 -51.04
N ARG A 37 0.13 1.52 -51.22
CA ARG A 37 -0.16 0.10 -51.39
C ARG A 37 0.08 -0.31 -52.86
N PRO A 38 0.92 -1.33 -53.16
CA PRO A 38 0.94 -1.98 -54.47
C PRO A 38 -0.17 -3.04 -54.59
N ALA A 39 -0.73 -3.12 -55.75
CA ALA A 39 -1.80 -4.05 -56.12
C ALA A 39 -1.32 -5.51 -56.21
N ALA A 40 -2.21 -6.44 -55.86
CA ALA A 40 -2.02 -7.88 -55.89
C ALA A 40 -2.12 -8.44 -57.28
N PRO A 41 -1.38 -9.54 -57.61
CA PRO A 41 -1.78 -10.44 -58.69
C PRO A 41 -2.66 -11.57 -58.15
N THR A 42 -3.76 -11.80 -58.83
CA THR A 42 -4.67 -12.92 -58.71
C THR A 42 -4.02 -14.20 -59.24
N THR A 43 -3.92 -15.23 -58.42
CA THR A 43 -3.62 -16.59 -58.90
C THR A 43 -4.62 -17.56 -58.24
N SER A 44 -5.27 -18.31 -59.10
CA SER A 44 -6.34 -19.25 -58.77
C SER A 44 -5.85 -20.51 -58.07
N LEU A 45 -6.71 -21.04 -57.20
CA LEU A 45 -6.74 -22.28 -56.41
C LEU A 45 -6.26 -23.58 -57.04
N PRO A 46 -5.87 -24.55 -56.17
CA PRO A 46 -6.72 -25.71 -56.03
C PRO A 46 -7.20 -25.97 -54.58
N ALA A 47 -8.41 -26.47 -54.46
CA ALA A 47 -9.05 -26.88 -53.23
C ALA A 47 -8.34 -28.09 -52.60
N THR A 48 -7.83 -27.91 -51.42
CA THR A 48 -7.32 -28.98 -50.55
C THR A 48 -8.29 -29.11 -49.37
N SER A 49 -8.88 -30.30 -49.24
CA SER A 49 -9.76 -30.66 -48.13
C SER A 49 -9.09 -30.49 -46.79
N SER A 50 -9.56 -29.58 -45.97
CA SER A 50 -9.13 -29.40 -44.58
C SER A 50 -9.68 -30.54 -43.72
N PRO A 51 -8.85 -31.19 -42.86
CA PRO A 51 -9.38 -32.06 -41.84
C PRO A 51 -10.10 -31.19 -40.79
N THR A 52 -11.34 -31.56 -40.49
CA THR A 52 -12.13 -30.97 -39.39
C THR A 52 -11.44 -31.30 -38.06
N SER A 53 -10.64 -30.39 -37.56
CA SER A 53 -10.13 -30.47 -36.20
C SER A 53 -11.27 -30.19 -35.24
N SER A 54 -11.80 -31.26 -34.63
CA SER A 54 -12.73 -31.14 -33.50
C SER A 54 -11.99 -30.50 -32.33
N THR A 55 -12.14 -29.20 -32.14
CA THR A 55 -11.68 -28.47 -30.97
C THR A 55 -12.55 -28.89 -29.80
N SER A 56 -12.07 -29.83 -28.99
CA SER A 56 -12.69 -30.16 -27.71
C SER A 56 -12.54 -28.93 -26.79
N THR A 57 -13.58 -28.15 -26.68
CA THR A 57 -13.69 -27.08 -25.69
C THR A 57 -13.82 -27.74 -24.33
N THR A 58 -12.70 -27.94 -23.65
CA THR A 58 -12.70 -28.31 -22.23
C THR A 58 -13.26 -27.12 -21.47
N THR A 59 -14.52 -27.16 -21.10
CA THR A 59 -15.12 -26.19 -20.16
C THR A 59 -14.48 -26.45 -18.81
N THR A 60 -13.41 -25.72 -18.50
CA THR A 60 -12.83 -25.69 -17.17
C THR A 60 -13.87 -25.05 -16.25
N ALA A 61 -14.41 -25.82 -15.32
CA ALA A 61 -15.25 -25.27 -14.25
C ALA A 61 -14.49 -24.13 -13.54
N PRO A 62 -15.15 -23.02 -13.18
CA PRO A 62 -14.49 -21.93 -12.49
C PRO A 62 -13.83 -22.48 -11.21
N ALA A 63 -12.52 -22.33 -11.12
CA ALA A 63 -11.77 -22.72 -9.91
C ALA A 63 -12.33 -21.92 -8.74
N VAL A 64 -12.72 -22.59 -7.66
CA VAL A 64 -13.15 -21.93 -6.43
C VAL A 64 -11.91 -21.21 -5.86
N VAL A 65 -11.91 -19.89 -5.94
CA VAL A 65 -10.82 -19.07 -5.38
C VAL A 65 -10.94 -19.06 -3.87
N GLY A 66 -9.96 -19.64 -3.19
CA GLY A 66 -9.93 -19.72 -1.72
C GLY A 66 -9.56 -18.38 -1.07
N THR A 67 -9.70 -18.32 0.26
CA THR A 67 -9.21 -17.19 1.07
C THR A 67 -7.68 -17.21 1.15
N CYS A 68 -7.03 -16.03 1.04
CA CYS A 68 -5.60 -15.90 1.24
C CYS A 68 -5.22 -16.24 2.69
N ARG A 69 -4.28 -17.15 2.89
CA ARG A 69 -3.88 -17.66 4.21
C ARG A 69 -2.38 -17.88 4.28
N LEU A 70 -1.82 -17.75 5.49
CA LEU A 70 -0.47 -18.22 5.78
C LEU A 70 -0.40 -19.75 5.68
N PRO A 71 0.74 -20.32 5.21
CA PRO A 71 1.99 -19.67 4.81
C PRO A 71 2.02 -19.15 3.36
N GLY A 72 0.94 -19.32 2.57
CA GLY A 72 0.86 -18.88 1.17
C GLY A 72 0.72 -17.36 0.99
N LEU A 73 0.76 -16.57 2.06
CA LEU A 73 0.72 -15.12 2.05
C LEU A 73 1.96 -14.58 2.78
N GLN A 74 2.81 -13.82 2.10
CA GLN A 74 3.92 -13.11 2.72
C GLN A 74 3.47 -11.72 3.15
N ILE A 75 3.87 -11.30 4.36
CA ILE A 75 3.57 -9.98 4.91
C ILE A 75 4.90 -9.28 5.23
N ALA A 76 5.05 -8.05 4.76
CA ALA A 76 6.25 -7.24 4.97
C ALA A 76 5.90 -5.75 5.10
N VAL A 77 6.83 -4.96 5.64
CA VAL A 77 6.75 -3.49 5.56
C VAL A 77 7.10 -3.06 4.14
N ALA A 78 6.21 -2.32 3.50
CA ALA A 78 6.41 -1.73 2.17
C ALA A 78 6.89 -0.28 2.24
N GLY A 79 6.58 0.44 3.32
CA GLY A 79 7.01 1.81 3.52
C GLY A 79 6.67 2.32 4.91
N GLN A 80 7.36 3.37 5.34
CA GLN A 80 7.09 4.13 6.55
C GLN A 80 7.21 5.61 6.25
N SER A 81 6.30 6.40 6.79
CA SER A 81 6.29 7.85 6.71
C SER A 81 5.78 8.44 8.02
N GLY A 82 6.03 9.73 8.24
CA GLY A 82 5.53 10.39 9.43
C GLY A 82 5.74 11.88 9.36
N ALA A 83 4.85 12.61 10.01
CA ALA A 83 4.93 14.06 10.17
C ALA A 83 4.14 14.52 11.40
N ALA A 84 4.64 15.55 12.06
CA ALA A 84 3.91 16.29 13.10
C ALA A 84 3.28 15.45 14.23
N GLY A 85 3.94 14.37 14.63
CA GLY A 85 3.46 13.53 15.74
C GLY A 85 2.54 12.39 15.33
N THR A 86 2.45 12.13 14.02
CA THR A 86 1.73 10.99 13.45
C THR A 86 2.67 10.17 12.57
N GLN A 87 2.58 8.87 12.68
CA GLN A 87 3.36 7.92 11.90
C GLN A 87 2.43 7.02 11.10
N GLU A 88 2.87 6.65 9.90
CA GLU A 88 2.19 5.69 9.04
C GLU A 88 3.14 4.59 8.58
N ILE A 89 2.67 3.36 8.60
CA ILE A 89 3.36 2.19 8.05
C ILE A 89 2.44 1.56 7.01
N THR A 90 2.95 1.42 5.79
CA THR A 90 2.31 0.61 4.76
C THR A 90 2.86 -0.80 4.81
N PHE A 91 1.97 -1.77 4.97
CA PHE A 91 2.29 -3.21 4.86
C PHE A 91 1.87 -3.75 3.51
N SER A 92 2.62 -4.72 3.02
CA SER A 92 2.31 -5.51 1.82
C SER A 92 1.87 -6.92 2.20
N LEU A 93 0.92 -7.46 1.43
CA LEU A 93 0.47 -8.86 1.48
C LEU A 93 0.66 -9.45 0.09
N THR A 94 1.68 -10.27 -0.09
CA THR A 94 2.00 -10.89 -1.38
C THR A 94 1.56 -12.35 -1.39
N ASN A 95 0.77 -12.75 -2.40
CA ASN A 95 0.40 -14.14 -2.59
C ASN A 95 1.62 -14.93 -3.10
N SER A 96 2.27 -15.67 -2.23
CA SER A 96 3.42 -16.54 -2.55
C SER A 96 3.01 -17.96 -2.93
N SER A 97 1.70 -18.28 -2.94
CA SER A 97 1.20 -19.57 -3.36
C SER A 97 1.08 -19.69 -4.88
N ALA A 98 0.94 -20.93 -5.39
CA ALA A 98 0.73 -21.18 -6.81
C ALA A 98 -0.73 -20.98 -7.28
N ALA A 99 -1.66 -20.71 -6.37
CA ALA A 99 -3.08 -20.53 -6.66
C ALA A 99 -3.52 -19.09 -6.34
N SER A 100 -4.47 -18.58 -7.10
CA SER A 100 -5.12 -17.30 -6.77
C SER A 100 -5.92 -17.43 -5.48
N CYS A 101 -5.96 -16.36 -4.69
CA CYS A 101 -6.74 -16.27 -3.48
C CYS A 101 -7.45 -14.92 -3.37
N THR A 102 -8.40 -14.80 -2.44
CA THR A 102 -9.10 -13.54 -2.15
C THR A 102 -8.96 -13.18 -0.68
N THR A 103 -8.92 -11.88 -0.39
CA THR A 103 -8.97 -11.33 0.97
C THR A 103 -10.01 -10.22 1.05
N TYR A 104 -10.54 -9.95 2.26
CA TYR A 104 -11.58 -8.94 2.47
C TYR A 104 -11.53 -8.43 3.90
N GLY A 105 -11.50 -7.11 4.09
CA GLY A 105 -11.65 -6.48 5.38
C GLY A 105 -10.34 -5.97 5.96
N TYR A 106 -10.26 -5.95 7.28
CA TYR A 106 -9.18 -5.35 8.06
C TYR A 106 -8.27 -6.42 8.67
N PRO A 107 -6.94 -6.28 8.59
CA PRO A 107 -6.03 -7.12 9.35
C PRO A 107 -6.18 -6.93 10.86
N GLY A 108 -5.87 -7.98 11.62
CA GLY A 108 -5.63 -7.88 13.06
C GLY A 108 -4.18 -7.54 13.34
N LEU A 109 -3.91 -6.77 14.39
CA LEU A 109 -2.57 -6.33 14.78
C LEU A 109 -2.36 -6.56 16.27
N LEU A 110 -1.14 -6.95 16.66
CA LEU A 110 -0.70 -7.02 18.03
C LEU A 110 0.76 -6.58 18.13
N LEU A 111 1.04 -5.59 18.95
CA LEU A 111 2.39 -5.16 19.25
C LEU A 111 3.06 -6.15 20.19
N VAL A 112 4.29 -6.54 19.89
CA VAL A 112 5.00 -7.58 20.62
C VAL A 112 6.35 -7.03 21.11
N GLY A 113 6.62 -7.17 22.38
CA GLY A 113 7.89 -6.76 22.98
C GLY A 113 9.06 -7.67 22.59
N THR A 114 10.26 -7.26 22.94
CA THR A 114 11.51 -7.98 22.62
C THR A 114 11.59 -9.41 23.17
N THR A 115 10.80 -9.72 24.20
CA THR A 115 10.70 -11.07 24.80
C THR A 115 9.60 -11.92 24.18
N GLY A 116 8.87 -11.41 23.15
CA GLY A 116 7.70 -12.04 22.60
C GLY A 116 6.41 -11.83 23.40
N ALA A 117 6.45 -11.02 24.48
CA ALA A 117 5.26 -10.71 25.27
C ALA A 117 4.38 -9.67 24.56
N PRO A 118 3.05 -9.81 24.60
CA PRO A 118 2.14 -8.81 24.05
C PRO A 118 2.29 -7.47 24.77
N LEU A 119 2.24 -6.40 24.03
CA LEU A 119 2.18 -5.01 24.54
C LEU A 119 0.74 -4.49 24.43
N PRO A 120 0.38 -3.45 25.21
CA PRO A 120 -0.89 -2.76 25.04
C PRO A 120 -1.10 -2.41 23.57
N THR A 121 -2.23 -2.85 23.00
CA THR A 121 -2.54 -2.66 21.60
C THR A 121 -4.06 -2.49 21.43
N THR A 122 -4.49 -1.34 20.95
CA THR A 122 -5.87 -1.06 20.61
C THR A 122 -5.97 -0.84 19.11
N VAL A 123 -6.76 -1.67 18.41
CA VAL A 123 -6.92 -1.58 16.95
C VAL A 123 -8.22 -0.90 16.58
N VAL A 124 -8.12 0.27 15.94
CA VAL A 124 -9.23 1.05 15.41
C VAL A 124 -9.31 0.82 13.90
N ARG A 125 -10.43 0.26 13.43
CA ARG A 125 -10.64 -0.06 12.02
C ARG A 125 -11.22 1.13 11.27
N GLY A 126 -10.73 1.39 10.08
CA GLY A 126 -11.09 2.50 9.24
C GLY A 126 -9.95 3.48 9.04
N GLY A 127 -10.24 4.61 8.45
CA GLY A 127 -9.29 5.71 8.31
C GLY A 127 -9.08 6.41 9.65
N GLY A 128 -8.15 7.26 9.67
CA GLY A 128 -7.78 8.10 10.82
C GLY A 128 -6.34 8.50 10.71
N LEU A 129 -5.99 9.61 11.36
CA LEU A 129 -4.67 10.21 11.26
C LEU A 129 -4.37 10.62 9.80
N ASP A 130 -3.34 10.06 9.15
CA ASP A 130 -2.82 10.55 7.88
C ASP A 130 -3.33 9.80 6.64
N PHE A 131 -4.21 8.80 6.79
CA PHE A 131 -4.75 8.07 5.65
C PHE A 131 -6.28 8.07 5.61
N GLU A 132 -6.83 8.03 4.39
CA GLU A 132 -8.27 8.00 4.19
C GLU A 132 -8.89 6.65 4.59
N SER A 133 -10.14 6.71 5.06
CA SER A 133 -10.92 5.51 5.29
C SER A 133 -11.31 4.88 3.96
N ILE A 134 -10.78 3.69 3.70
CA ILE A 134 -11.13 2.89 2.53
C ILE A 134 -12.19 1.88 2.97
N ALA A 135 -13.34 1.88 2.30
CA ALA A 135 -14.36 0.87 2.52
C ALA A 135 -13.83 -0.53 2.18
N PRO A 136 -14.07 -1.56 3.02
CA PRO A 136 -13.63 -2.91 2.71
C PRO A 136 -14.22 -3.39 1.38
N ALA A 137 -13.33 -3.87 0.50
CA ALA A 137 -13.69 -4.49 -0.77
C ALA A 137 -12.99 -5.85 -0.90
N GLN A 138 -13.52 -6.73 -1.72
CA GLN A 138 -12.84 -7.99 -2.00
C GLN A 138 -11.64 -7.72 -2.91
N VAL A 139 -10.47 -8.18 -2.49
CA VAL A 139 -9.22 -8.11 -3.24
C VAL A 139 -8.83 -9.51 -3.66
N ALA A 140 -8.71 -9.73 -4.97
CA ALA A 140 -8.18 -10.97 -5.54
C ALA A 140 -6.69 -10.82 -5.78
N LEU A 141 -5.92 -11.85 -5.44
CA LEU A 141 -4.48 -11.91 -5.62
C LEU A 141 -4.11 -13.16 -6.43
N ALA A 142 -3.67 -12.98 -7.67
CA ALA A 142 -3.01 -14.03 -8.43
C ALA A 142 -1.65 -14.39 -7.77
N PRO A 143 -1.02 -15.51 -8.15
CA PRO A 143 0.34 -15.83 -7.69
C PRO A 143 1.32 -14.68 -7.96
N GLY A 144 2.02 -14.23 -6.92
CA GLY A 144 2.97 -13.11 -6.97
C GLY A 144 2.34 -11.72 -6.86
N GLU A 145 1.01 -11.58 -6.91
CA GLU A 145 0.37 -10.28 -6.73
C GLU A 145 0.38 -9.82 -5.27
N THR A 146 0.37 -8.50 -5.09
CA THR A 146 0.48 -7.83 -3.80
C THR A 146 -0.70 -6.88 -3.56
N ALA A 147 -1.28 -6.98 -2.37
CA ALA A 147 -2.17 -5.99 -1.79
C ALA A 147 -1.48 -5.25 -0.65
N TYR A 148 -2.12 -4.20 -0.16
CA TYR A 148 -1.55 -3.33 0.87
C TYR A 148 -2.60 -3.01 1.94
N PHE A 149 -2.12 -2.59 3.11
CA PHE A 149 -2.91 -1.90 4.12
C PHE A 149 -2.02 -0.93 4.89
N ASN A 150 -2.62 0.13 5.41
CA ASN A 150 -1.93 1.16 6.17
C ASN A 150 -2.23 1.03 7.66
N VAL A 151 -1.24 1.35 8.48
CA VAL A 151 -1.34 1.44 9.94
C VAL A 151 -0.82 2.80 10.37
N GLY A 152 -1.71 3.63 10.91
CA GLY A 152 -1.37 4.94 11.45
C GLY A 152 -1.41 4.93 12.97
N PHE A 153 -0.53 5.69 13.62
CA PHE A 153 -0.51 5.87 15.06
C PHE A 153 0.08 7.22 15.44
N SER A 154 -0.31 7.74 16.62
CA SER A 154 0.34 8.91 17.22
C SER A 154 1.61 8.49 17.93
N ASP A 155 2.69 9.25 17.77
CA ASP A 155 3.93 9.11 18.54
C ASP A 155 4.06 10.21 19.62
N VAL A 156 2.98 10.95 19.85
CA VAL A 156 2.89 11.99 20.88
C VAL A 156 1.98 11.52 22.02
N GLN A 157 2.54 11.45 23.22
CA GLN A 157 1.77 11.08 24.41
C GLN A 157 0.72 12.15 24.76
N SER A 158 -0.51 11.72 24.96
CA SER A 158 -1.66 12.56 25.31
C SER A 158 -2.07 12.29 26.78
N GLY A 159 -2.09 13.31 27.59
CA GLY A 159 -2.51 13.21 28.98
C GLY A 159 -1.70 12.19 29.79
N THR A 160 -2.40 11.20 30.38
CA THR A 160 -1.81 10.13 31.21
C THR A 160 -1.71 8.80 30.49
N THR A 161 -1.99 8.75 29.18
CA THR A 161 -1.87 7.52 28.37
C THR A 161 -0.42 7.07 28.26
N THR A 162 -0.23 5.79 27.95
CA THR A 162 1.09 5.19 27.76
C THR A 162 1.42 5.02 26.29
N CYS A 163 2.70 4.90 25.96
CA CYS A 163 3.15 4.56 24.60
C CYS A 163 3.77 3.16 24.59
N SER A 164 3.35 2.32 23.64
CA SER A 164 3.96 1.03 23.36
C SER A 164 5.11 1.19 22.38
N SER A 165 6.31 0.72 22.75
CA SER A 165 7.52 0.81 21.93
C SER A 165 8.01 -0.58 21.53
N THR A 166 8.13 -0.83 20.23
CA THR A 166 8.59 -2.13 19.70
C THR A 166 9.12 -2.02 18.27
N HIS A 167 9.84 -3.04 17.83
CA HIS A 167 10.21 -3.30 16.43
C HIS A 167 9.48 -4.50 15.85
N THR A 168 8.47 -5.03 16.54
CA THR A 168 7.81 -6.29 16.13
C THR A 168 6.30 -6.15 16.25
N VAL A 169 5.60 -6.53 15.20
CA VAL A 169 4.14 -6.61 15.16
C VAL A 169 3.69 -7.97 14.63
N GLU A 170 2.72 -8.57 15.28
CA GLU A 170 2.00 -9.73 14.73
C GLU A 170 0.85 -9.23 13.88
N VAL A 171 0.79 -9.69 12.63
CA VAL A 171 -0.23 -9.32 11.66
C VAL A 171 -1.06 -10.56 11.34
N THR A 172 -2.35 -10.50 11.63
CA THR A 172 -3.33 -11.52 11.27
C THR A 172 -4.05 -11.10 10.00
N PRO A 173 -3.90 -11.82 8.86
CA PRO A 173 -4.62 -11.49 7.64
C PRO A 173 -6.14 -11.50 7.88
N PRO A 174 -6.92 -10.68 7.15
CA PRO A 174 -8.37 -10.66 7.28
C PRO A 174 -8.98 -12.06 7.11
N THR A 175 -10.03 -12.35 7.87
CA THR A 175 -10.78 -13.62 7.81
C THR A 175 -9.97 -14.88 8.16
N THR A 176 -8.81 -14.74 8.78
CA THR A 176 -7.97 -15.83 9.29
C THR A 176 -7.76 -15.72 10.80
N THR A 177 -7.14 -16.74 11.40
CA THR A 177 -6.77 -16.76 12.83
C THR A 177 -5.28 -16.94 13.07
N THR A 178 -4.52 -17.18 12.02
CA THR A 178 -3.05 -17.32 12.08
C THR A 178 -2.41 -15.98 11.78
N HIS A 179 -1.33 -15.68 12.48
CA HIS A 179 -0.57 -14.43 12.31
C HIS A 179 0.84 -14.69 11.76
N ALA A 180 1.42 -13.66 11.17
CA ALA A 180 2.83 -13.58 10.84
C ALA A 180 3.48 -12.51 11.74
N THR A 181 4.69 -12.79 12.21
CA THR A 181 5.51 -11.82 12.92
C THR A 181 6.30 -10.99 11.91
N VAL A 182 6.14 -9.68 11.96
CA VAL A 182 6.78 -8.74 11.03
C VAL A 182 7.67 -7.79 11.80
N SER A 183 8.93 -7.64 11.34
CA SER A 183 9.86 -6.65 11.89
C SER A 183 9.65 -5.30 11.21
N VAL A 184 9.65 -4.24 12.02
CA VAL A 184 9.51 -2.85 11.60
C VAL A 184 10.83 -2.15 11.87
N GLU A 185 11.58 -1.81 10.83
CA GLU A 185 12.96 -1.35 10.93
C GLU A 185 13.10 -0.05 11.74
N LEU A 186 12.27 0.95 11.46
CA LEU A 186 12.26 2.22 12.20
C LEU A 186 11.55 2.12 13.57
N GLY A 187 10.94 0.96 13.86
CA GLY A 187 10.18 0.73 15.08
C GLY A 187 8.77 1.33 15.04
N ILE A 188 8.02 1.02 16.09
CA ILE A 188 6.69 1.55 16.38
C ILE A 188 6.76 2.17 17.77
N TYR A 189 6.34 3.41 17.91
CA TYR A 189 6.16 4.10 19.17
C TYR A 189 4.72 4.61 19.24
N ALA A 190 3.78 3.66 19.45
CA ALA A 190 2.36 3.96 19.44
C ALA A 190 1.89 4.43 20.81
N CYS A 191 1.46 5.68 20.90
CA CYS A 191 0.89 6.30 22.08
C CYS A 191 -0.62 6.01 22.21
N ASP A 192 -1.29 6.69 23.14
CA ASP A 192 -2.70 6.47 23.48
C ASP A 192 -3.01 4.99 23.76
N ASP A 193 -2.19 4.41 24.69
CA ASP A 193 -2.26 3.00 25.10
C ASP A 193 -2.08 2.01 23.96
N GLY A 194 -1.17 2.31 23.03
CA GLY A 194 -0.86 1.48 21.87
C GLY A 194 -1.95 1.49 20.80
N THR A 195 -2.61 2.62 20.61
CA THR A 195 -3.69 2.73 19.60
C THR A 195 -3.11 2.75 18.18
N LEU A 196 -3.60 1.82 17.35
CA LEU A 196 -3.27 1.66 15.94
C LEU A 196 -4.53 1.81 15.10
N HIS A 197 -4.52 2.74 14.16
CA HIS A 197 -5.55 2.86 13.13
C HIS A 197 -5.18 2.00 11.94
N VAL A 198 -6.07 1.11 11.49
CA VAL A 198 -5.79 0.19 10.39
C VAL A 198 -6.77 0.40 9.24
N SER A 199 -6.26 0.53 8.01
CA SER A 199 -7.08 0.55 6.81
C SER A 199 -7.59 -0.86 6.45
N ALA A 200 -8.66 -0.95 5.65
CA ALA A 200 -8.97 -2.19 4.94
C ALA A 200 -7.83 -2.54 3.98
N VAL A 201 -7.71 -3.82 3.62
CA VAL A 201 -6.81 -4.26 2.56
C VAL A 201 -7.28 -3.70 1.22
N PHE A 202 -6.34 -3.17 0.43
CA PHE A 202 -6.58 -2.60 -0.89
C PHE A 202 -5.54 -3.06 -1.92
N SER A 203 -5.89 -3.04 -3.20
CA SER A 203 -4.96 -3.27 -4.31
C SER A 203 -4.26 -1.97 -4.71
N SER A 204 -3.09 -2.05 -5.35
CA SER A 204 -2.37 -0.89 -5.87
C SER A 204 -3.19 -0.02 -6.83
N THR A 205 -4.15 -0.62 -7.54
CA THR A 205 -5.06 0.10 -8.44
C THR A 205 -6.04 1.00 -7.70
N ASN A 206 -6.42 0.65 -6.46
CA ASN A 206 -7.30 1.47 -5.64
C ASN A 206 -6.55 2.62 -4.95
N SER A 207 -5.26 2.45 -4.67
CA SER A 207 -4.41 3.51 -4.10
C SER A 207 -4.26 4.72 -5.04
N ALA A 208 -4.23 4.49 -6.37
CA ALA A 208 -4.11 5.56 -7.35
C ALA A 208 -5.37 6.45 -7.45
N ALA A 209 -6.54 5.95 -7.07
CA ALA A 209 -7.79 6.72 -7.10
C ALA A 209 -7.87 7.73 -5.95
N THR A 210 -7.14 7.52 -4.85
CA THR A 210 -7.21 8.34 -3.64
C THR A 210 -6.29 9.57 -3.70
N GLN A 211 -5.29 9.60 -4.59
CA GLN A 211 -4.30 10.69 -4.68
C GLN A 211 -4.72 11.86 -5.61
N THR A 212 -5.89 11.83 -6.23
CA THR A 212 -6.26 12.80 -7.29
C THR A 212 -7.12 13.96 -6.80
N THR A 213 -7.38 14.14 -5.51
CA THR A 213 -8.22 15.25 -5.04
C THR A 213 -7.58 16.02 -3.88
N ALA A 214 -6.45 16.71 -4.15
CA ALA A 214 -6.11 17.89 -3.39
C ALA A 214 -6.56 19.10 -4.21
N PRO A 215 -7.59 19.87 -3.80
CA PRO A 215 -7.86 21.16 -4.42
C PRO A 215 -6.77 22.13 -4.00
N SER A 216 -6.19 22.77 -4.98
CA SER A 216 -5.32 23.96 -4.90
C SER A 216 -6.03 25.16 -4.26
#